data_e0cf8b7cebb3cef32bc397b969d0202f
#
_entry.id   e0cf8b7cebb3cef32bc397b969d0202f
#
_cell.length_a   1.000
_cell.length_b   1.000
_cell.length_c   1.000
_cell.angle_alpha   90.00
_cell.angle_beta   90.00
_cell.angle_gamma   90.00
#
_symmetry.space_group_name_H-M   'P 1'
#
loop_
_entity.id
_entity.type
_entity.pdbx_description
1 polymer ?
#
loop_
_entity_poly.entity_id
_entity_poly.type
_entity_poly.pdbx_seq_one_letter_code
_entity_poly.pdbx_strand_id
1 'polypeptide(L)'
;ILNPIVEKKKAQIDDMNKKKQETAKFVQEIKVTEKKIKDLKPKYEEYSTLFHTKAEVEGLYETLSYYAGLNDLVISKIEKDAPKAVTKSEALEKATGKKGKKKKKKKKKKIKQKKAENMAYYRIPVKFEITGNFLGYIKFKRALSMSKKMLNFDKESIKVVRGDTTGAIKVDG
;
A
#
# COMPACT_ATOMS: atom_id res chain seq x y z
N ILE A 1 -8.73 62.38 31.56
CA ILE A 1 -9.04 62.10 30.14
C ILE A 1 -7.85 61.33 29.59
N LEU A 2 -7.96 60.00 29.51
CA LEU A 2 -6.90 59.17 28.93
C LEU A 2 -6.76 59.49 27.46
N ASN A 3 -5.52 59.75 27.05
CA ASN A 3 -5.20 60.16 25.70
C ASN A 3 -5.47 59.02 24.72
N PRO A 4 -6.34 59.14 23.70
CA PRO A 4 -6.70 58.07 22.79
C PRO A 4 -5.51 57.43 22.04
N ILE A 5 -4.39 58.12 22.01
CA ILE A 5 -3.14 57.62 21.44
C ILE A 5 -2.55 56.49 22.34
N VAL A 6 -2.68 56.62 23.65
CA VAL A 6 -2.17 55.61 24.61
C VAL A 6 -3.00 54.35 24.55
N GLU A 7 -4.32 54.42 24.40
CA GLU A 7 -5.20 53.29 24.23
C GLU A 7 -4.93 52.52 22.92
N LYS A 8 -4.75 53.23 21.84
CA LYS A 8 -4.34 52.61 20.57
C LYS A 8 -3.01 51.87 20.66
N LYS A 9 -2.02 52.47 21.30
CA LYS A 9 -0.71 51.80 21.51
C LYS A 9 -0.80 50.60 22.43
N LYS A 10 -1.61 50.64 23.48
CA LYS A 10 -1.87 49.45 24.32
C LYS A 10 -2.52 48.34 23.56
N ALA A 11 -3.56 48.64 22.78
CA ALA A 11 -4.23 47.62 21.93
C ALA A 11 -3.26 47.00 20.91
N GLN A 12 -2.37 47.79 20.31
CA GLN A 12 -1.35 47.28 19.40
C GLN A 12 -0.35 46.35 20.10
N ILE A 13 0.08 46.69 21.33
CA ILE A 13 0.99 45.89 22.14
C ILE A 13 0.32 44.53 22.48
N ASP A 14 -0.96 44.56 22.86
CA ASP A 14 -1.71 43.35 23.21
C ASP A 14 -1.91 42.45 21.98
N ASP A 15 -2.19 43.01 20.79
CA ASP A 15 -2.27 42.24 19.54
C ASP A 15 -0.91 41.63 19.15
N MET A 16 0.16 42.42 19.29
CA MET A 16 1.52 41.90 19.06
C MET A 16 1.90 40.79 20.05
N ASN A 17 1.52 40.90 21.30
CA ASN A 17 1.79 39.87 22.30
C ASN A 17 1.00 38.59 22.02
N LYS A 18 -0.29 38.71 21.59
CA LYS A 18 -1.09 37.56 21.13
C LYS A 18 -0.43 36.87 19.96
N LYS A 19 -0.06 37.63 18.90
CA LYS A 19 0.63 37.08 17.73
C LYS A 19 1.95 36.40 18.09
N LYS A 20 2.71 36.97 19.03
CA LYS A 20 3.95 36.39 19.54
C LYS A 20 3.71 35.04 20.23
N GLN A 21 2.66 34.93 21.05
CA GLN A 21 2.28 33.68 21.70
C GLN A 21 1.80 32.62 20.70
N GLU A 22 1.00 33.02 19.71
CA GLU A 22 0.57 32.12 18.64
C GLU A 22 1.76 31.61 17.81
N THR A 23 2.67 32.51 17.45
CA THR A 23 3.89 32.12 16.73
C THR A 23 4.74 31.17 17.54
N ALA A 24 4.88 31.38 18.85
CA ALA A 24 5.61 30.47 19.72
C ALA A 24 4.97 29.06 19.79
N LYS A 25 3.63 28.99 19.81
CA LYS A 25 2.90 27.70 19.73
C LYS A 25 3.15 27.01 18.39
N PHE A 26 3.03 27.71 17.27
CA PHE A 26 3.31 27.15 15.95
C PHE A 26 4.74 26.64 15.83
N VAL A 27 5.72 27.36 16.36
CA VAL A 27 7.12 26.91 16.35
C VAL A 27 7.29 25.61 17.15
N GLN A 28 6.59 25.48 18.28
CA GLN A 28 6.60 24.23 19.04
C GLN A 28 5.94 23.08 18.27
N GLU A 29 4.79 23.32 17.65
CA GLU A 29 4.10 22.31 16.84
C GLU A 29 4.96 21.86 15.64
N ILE A 30 5.65 22.80 14.99
CA ILE A 30 6.60 22.48 13.91
C ILE A 30 7.70 21.55 14.44
N LYS A 31 8.36 21.88 15.54
CA LYS A 31 9.41 21.06 16.15
C LYS A 31 8.93 19.65 16.52
N VAL A 32 7.72 19.54 17.08
CA VAL A 32 7.11 18.24 17.41
C VAL A 32 6.83 17.44 16.13
N THR A 33 6.35 18.10 15.08
CA THR A 33 6.04 17.46 13.81
C THR A 33 7.30 17.02 13.06
N GLU A 34 8.33 17.86 13.06
CA GLU A 34 9.65 17.50 12.50
C GLU A 34 10.26 16.29 13.21
N LYS A 35 10.17 16.24 14.53
CA LYS A 35 10.63 15.08 15.31
C LYS A 35 9.86 13.83 14.90
N LYS A 36 8.53 13.89 14.79
CA LYS A 36 7.71 12.76 14.32
C LYS A 36 8.08 12.31 12.92
N ILE A 37 8.34 13.25 12.00
CA ILE A 37 8.79 12.93 10.64
C ILE A 37 10.14 12.20 10.68
N LYS A 38 11.08 12.70 11.49
CA LYS A 38 12.41 12.09 11.65
C LYS A 38 12.33 10.66 12.19
N ASP A 39 11.43 10.42 13.16
CA ASP A 39 11.22 9.10 13.77
C ASP A 39 10.47 8.12 12.82
N LEU A 40 9.61 8.64 11.95
CA LEU A 40 8.83 7.83 11.00
C LEU A 40 9.58 7.55 9.71
N LYS A 41 10.54 8.39 9.31
CA LYS A 41 11.28 8.26 8.06
C LYS A 41 11.98 6.89 7.92
N PRO A 42 12.77 6.40 8.91
CA PRO A 42 13.42 5.10 8.77
C PRO A 42 12.41 3.95 8.66
N LYS A 43 11.29 4.01 9.36
CA LYS A 43 10.22 3.01 9.24
C LYS A 43 9.57 3.03 7.85
N TYR A 44 9.38 4.21 7.29
CA TYR A 44 8.86 4.35 5.93
C TYR A 44 9.84 3.77 4.90
N GLU A 45 11.13 4.02 5.05
CA GLU A 45 12.19 3.47 4.19
C GLU A 45 12.21 1.94 4.29
N GLU A 46 12.17 1.37 5.49
CA GLU A 46 12.10 -0.07 5.72
C GLU A 46 10.86 -0.69 5.03
N TYR A 47 9.68 -0.15 5.27
CA TYR A 47 8.46 -0.68 4.64
C TYR A 47 8.41 -0.46 3.13
N SER A 48 9.03 0.59 2.61
CA SER A 48 9.08 0.85 1.18
C SER A 48 9.86 -0.21 0.41
N THR A 49 10.86 -0.83 1.05
CA THR A 49 11.64 -1.93 0.44
C THR A 49 10.83 -3.20 0.19
N LEU A 50 9.71 -3.37 0.90
CA LEU A 50 8.80 -4.51 0.72
C LEU A 50 7.99 -4.43 -0.59
N PHE A 51 7.86 -3.24 -1.17
CA PHE A 51 7.18 -3.06 -2.43
C PHE A 51 8.10 -3.36 -3.60
N HIS A 52 7.52 -3.90 -4.67
CA HIS A 52 8.23 -4.11 -5.92
C HIS A 52 8.42 -2.79 -6.67
N THR A 53 9.61 -2.57 -7.17
CA THR A 53 9.86 -1.53 -8.18
C THR A 53 9.31 -1.97 -9.53
N LYS A 54 9.20 -1.04 -10.49
CA LYS A 54 8.72 -1.37 -11.83
C LYS A 54 9.60 -2.42 -12.52
N ALA A 55 10.91 -2.33 -12.37
CA ALA A 55 11.87 -3.30 -12.92
C ALA A 55 11.73 -4.69 -12.27
N GLU A 56 11.54 -4.75 -10.96
CA GLU A 56 11.36 -6.02 -10.25
C GLU A 56 10.04 -6.72 -10.63
N VAL A 57 9.01 -5.96 -11.00
CA VAL A 57 7.75 -6.55 -11.51
C VAL A 57 7.96 -7.23 -12.86
N GLU A 58 8.87 -6.76 -13.68
CA GLU A 58 9.21 -7.41 -14.94
C GLU A 58 9.94 -8.75 -14.71
N GLY A 59 10.84 -8.81 -13.72
CA GLY A 59 11.50 -10.05 -13.30
C GLY A 59 10.67 -11.00 -12.44
N LEU A 60 9.42 -10.63 -12.09
CA LEU A 60 8.55 -11.46 -11.25
C LEU A 60 8.23 -12.82 -11.91
N TYR A 61 8.08 -12.86 -13.23
CA TYR A 61 7.79 -14.09 -13.95
C TYR A 61 8.93 -15.10 -13.85
N GLU A 62 10.17 -14.63 -13.97
CA GLU A 62 11.36 -15.48 -13.83
C GLU A 62 11.45 -16.03 -12.41
N THR A 63 11.19 -15.18 -11.41
CA THR A 63 11.17 -15.58 -10.00
C THR A 63 10.11 -16.62 -9.70
N LEU A 64 8.89 -16.44 -10.20
CA LEU A 64 7.79 -17.40 -10.03
C LEU A 64 8.12 -18.73 -10.72
N SER A 65 8.63 -18.68 -11.96
CA SER A 65 9.03 -19.88 -12.72
C SER A 65 10.17 -20.63 -12.04
N TYR A 66 11.15 -19.92 -11.49
CA TYR A 66 12.25 -20.50 -10.74
C TYR A 66 11.75 -21.27 -9.50
N TYR A 67 10.92 -20.64 -8.68
CA TYR A 67 10.37 -21.31 -7.49
C TYR A 67 9.42 -22.45 -7.82
N ALA A 68 8.68 -22.36 -8.93
CA ALA A 68 7.84 -23.45 -9.41
C ALA A 68 8.69 -24.64 -9.84
N GLY A 69 9.73 -24.42 -10.64
CA GLY A 69 10.64 -25.47 -11.07
C GLY A 69 11.36 -26.17 -9.94
N LEU A 70 11.78 -25.43 -8.89
CA LEU A 70 12.40 -26.01 -7.68
C LEU A 70 11.47 -26.94 -6.90
N ASN A 71 10.17 -26.88 -7.14
CA ASN A 71 9.15 -27.66 -6.42
C ASN A 71 8.36 -28.60 -7.34
N ASP A 72 8.93 -28.96 -8.49
CA ASP A 72 8.32 -29.87 -9.48
C ASP A 72 6.93 -29.43 -9.94
N LEU A 73 6.77 -28.12 -10.12
CA LEU A 73 5.54 -27.50 -10.63
C LEU A 73 5.76 -26.96 -12.03
N VAL A 74 4.74 -27.09 -12.85
CA VAL A 74 4.71 -26.52 -14.20
C VAL A 74 3.73 -25.37 -14.23
N ILE A 75 4.20 -24.19 -14.61
CA ILE A 75 3.35 -23.03 -14.85
C ILE A 75 2.89 -23.07 -16.31
N SER A 76 1.59 -23.30 -16.51
CA SER A 76 0.99 -23.33 -17.86
C SER A 76 0.59 -21.93 -18.33
N LYS A 77 0.30 -21.01 -17.39
CA LYS A 77 -0.16 -19.68 -17.76
C LYS A 77 0.25 -18.66 -16.68
N ILE A 78 0.77 -17.52 -17.10
CA ILE A 78 0.93 -16.32 -16.29
C ILE A 78 0.46 -15.13 -17.11
N GLU A 79 -0.48 -14.37 -16.57
CA GLU A 79 -0.98 -13.13 -17.17
C GLU A 79 -0.96 -11.98 -16.17
N LYS A 80 -0.37 -10.87 -16.56
CA LYS A 80 -0.36 -9.64 -15.78
C LYS A 80 -1.49 -8.71 -16.23
N ASP A 81 -2.38 -8.41 -15.32
CA ASP A 81 -3.42 -7.40 -15.54
C ASP A 81 -2.85 -5.96 -15.38
N ALA A 82 -3.60 -4.99 -15.89
CA ALA A 82 -3.24 -3.59 -15.76
C ALA A 82 -3.12 -3.16 -14.28
N PRO A 83 -2.14 -2.32 -13.93
CA PRO A 83 -1.97 -1.81 -12.58
C PRO A 83 -3.23 -1.08 -12.08
N LYS A 84 -3.68 -1.41 -10.89
CA LYS A 84 -4.82 -0.77 -10.22
C LYS A 84 -4.32 0.13 -9.10
N ALA A 85 -4.65 1.42 -9.17
CA ALA A 85 -4.31 2.36 -8.11
C ALA A 85 -5.15 2.08 -6.86
N VAL A 86 -4.49 1.98 -5.71
CA VAL A 86 -5.12 1.84 -4.39
C VAL A 86 -4.99 3.15 -3.66
N THR A 87 -6.10 3.69 -3.16
CA THR A 87 -6.12 4.92 -2.40
C THR A 87 -5.74 4.68 -0.93
N LYS A 88 -5.28 5.73 -0.23
CA LYS A 88 -4.95 5.65 1.20
C LYS A 88 -6.14 5.16 2.05
N SER A 89 -7.36 5.58 1.71
CA SER A 89 -8.57 5.12 2.40
C SER A 89 -8.83 3.64 2.19
N GLU A 90 -8.70 3.13 0.96
CA GLU A 90 -8.85 1.70 0.66
C GLU A 90 -7.76 0.83 1.31
N ALA A 91 -6.54 1.36 1.38
CA ALA A 91 -5.45 0.69 2.07
C ALA A 91 -5.72 0.56 3.58
N LEU A 92 -6.20 1.62 4.22
CA LEU A 92 -6.58 1.62 5.64
C LEU A 92 -7.78 0.71 5.93
N GLU A 93 -8.81 0.71 5.08
CA GLU A 93 -9.97 -0.18 5.23
C GLU A 93 -9.55 -1.66 5.20
N LYS A 94 -8.61 -2.01 4.32
CA LYS A 94 -8.06 -3.38 4.25
C LYS A 94 -7.23 -3.74 5.48
N ALA A 95 -6.42 -2.81 5.97
CA ALA A 95 -5.58 -3.03 7.15
C ALA A 95 -6.39 -3.17 8.44
N THR A 96 -7.50 -2.45 8.57
CA THR A 96 -8.35 -2.44 9.78
C THR A 96 -9.50 -3.45 9.73
N GLY A 97 -9.72 -4.15 8.62
CA GLY A 97 -10.83 -5.09 8.43
C GLY A 97 -12.23 -4.44 8.45
N LYS A 98 -12.31 -3.12 8.60
CA LYS A 98 -13.57 -2.39 8.62
C LYS A 98 -14.02 -2.10 7.20
N LYS A 99 -15.05 -2.82 6.72
CA LYS A 99 -15.74 -2.48 5.47
C LYS A 99 -16.50 -1.17 5.65
N GLY A 100 -15.91 -0.06 5.26
CA GLY A 100 -16.59 1.22 5.19
C GLY A 100 -17.82 1.11 4.27
N LYS A 101 -19.00 1.54 4.76
CA LYS A 101 -20.23 1.61 3.94
C LYS A 101 -19.96 2.53 2.76
N LYS A 102 -19.85 1.97 1.55
CA LYS A 102 -19.72 2.73 0.30
C LYS A 102 -20.92 3.64 0.10
N LYS A 103 -20.84 4.89 0.53
CA LYS A 103 -21.77 5.93 0.09
C LYS A 103 -21.48 6.22 -1.38
N LYS A 104 -22.29 5.68 -2.29
CA LYS A 104 -22.34 6.06 -3.69
C LYS A 104 -22.67 7.55 -3.77
N LYS A 105 -21.70 8.43 -3.88
CA LYS A 105 -21.91 9.82 -4.30
C LYS A 105 -21.47 9.97 -5.76
N LYS A 106 -22.49 10.02 -6.64
CA LYS A 106 -22.37 10.54 -8.00
C LYS A 106 -21.88 12.00 -7.94
N LYS A 107 -20.63 12.26 -8.34
CA LYS A 107 -20.19 13.55 -8.90
C LYS A 107 -18.97 13.33 -9.80
N LYS A 108 -19.23 13.01 -11.07
CA LYS A 108 -18.28 13.04 -12.16
C LYS A 108 -18.05 14.54 -12.51
N LYS A 109 -16.84 15.07 -12.33
CA LYS A 109 -16.16 16.04 -13.21
C LYS A 109 -15.08 16.96 -12.58
N LYS A 110 -14.62 16.71 -11.30
CA LYS A 110 -13.45 17.47 -10.76
C LYS A 110 -12.39 16.57 -10.10
N ILE A 111 -12.15 15.37 -10.65
CA ILE A 111 -11.49 14.27 -9.91
C ILE A 111 -10.06 13.99 -10.40
N LYS A 112 -9.59 14.56 -11.52
CA LYS A 112 -8.26 14.15 -12.05
C LYS A 112 -7.07 14.67 -11.23
N GLN A 113 -7.13 15.84 -10.62
CA GLN A 113 -6.01 16.38 -9.83
C GLN A 113 -5.99 15.90 -8.36
N LYS A 114 -7.16 15.70 -7.71
CA LYS A 114 -7.23 15.16 -6.35
C LYS A 114 -6.94 13.66 -6.23
N LYS A 115 -6.87 12.91 -7.34
CA LYS A 115 -6.56 11.48 -7.33
C LYS A 115 -5.08 11.18 -7.05
N ALA A 116 -4.16 12.02 -7.46
CA ALA A 116 -2.73 11.81 -7.25
C ALA A 116 -2.31 11.96 -5.77
N GLU A 117 -2.91 12.92 -5.04
CA GLU A 117 -2.58 13.18 -3.63
C GLU A 117 -3.07 12.10 -2.65
N ASN A 118 -4.09 11.31 -3.04
CA ASN A 118 -4.68 10.26 -2.20
C ASN A 118 -4.24 8.84 -2.57
N MET A 119 -3.30 8.69 -3.50
CA MET A 119 -2.78 7.38 -3.90
C MET A 119 -1.80 6.86 -2.85
N ALA A 120 -1.96 5.57 -2.46
CA ALA A 120 -1.04 4.89 -1.57
C ALA A 120 -0.02 4.05 -2.37
N TYR A 121 -0.49 3.16 -3.22
CA TYR A 121 0.34 2.28 -4.04
C TYR A 121 -0.43 1.74 -5.25
N TYR A 122 0.29 1.12 -6.19
CA TYR A 122 -0.31 0.36 -7.28
C TYR A 122 -0.31 -1.13 -6.94
N ARG A 123 -1.42 -1.77 -7.23
CA ARG A 123 -1.56 -3.21 -7.17
C ARG A 123 -1.57 -3.77 -8.59
N ILE A 124 -0.73 -4.74 -8.85
CA ILE A 124 -0.64 -5.42 -10.12
C ILE A 124 -1.18 -6.83 -9.92
N PRO A 125 -2.40 -7.14 -10.40
CA PRO A 125 -2.92 -8.50 -10.35
C PRO A 125 -2.16 -9.37 -11.35
N VAL A 126 -1.77 -10.56 -10.92
CA VAL A 126 -1.17 -11.60 -11.77
C VAL A 126 -2.04 -12.82 -11.66
N LYS A 127 -2.52 -13.32 -12.79
CA LYS A 127 -3.23 -14.58 -12.88
C LYS A 127 -2.26 -15.67 -13.27
N PHE A 128 -2.34 -16.80 -12.62
CA PHE A 128 -1.48 -17.93 -12.92
C PHE A 128 -2.26 -19.24 -12.95
N GLU A 129 -1.75 -20.18 -13.72
CA GLU A 129 -2.21 -21.55 -13.78
C GLU A 129 -1.01 -22.46 -13.57
N ILE A 130 -1.05 -23.30 -12.54
CA ILE A 130 0.05 -24.16 -12.13
C ILE A 130 -0.46 -25.60 -12.05
N THR A 131 0.32 -26.54 -12.58
CA THR A 131 0.06 -27.97 -12.47
C THR A 131 1.22 -28.67 -11.79
N GLY A 132 0.93 -29.67 -10.96
CA GLY A 132 1.93 -30.47 -10.25
C GLY A 132 1.37 -31.17 -9.03
N ASN A 133 2.23 -31.55 -8.08
CA ASN A 133 1.79 -32.18 -6.86
C ASN A 133 1.42 -31.16 -5.77
N PHE A 134 0.51 -31.53 -4.89
CA PHE A 134 0.02 -30.64 -3.82
C PHE A 134 1.13 -30.20 -2.84
N LEU A 135 2.04 -31.13 -2.50
CA LEU A 135 3.14 -30.82 -1.59
C LEU A 135 4.10 -29.80 -2.19
N GLY A 136 4.41 -29.96 -3.49
CA GLY A 136 5.20 -28.97 -4.24
C GLY A 136 4.55 -27.59 -4.24
N TYR A 137 3.21 -27.54 -4.42
CA TYR A 137 2.49 -26.27 -4.36
C TYR A 137 2.57 -25.59 -2.98
N ILE A 138 2.46 -26.35 -1.90
CA ILE A 138 2.63 -25.81 -0.55
C ILE A 138 4.05 -25.29 -0.30
N LYS A 139 5.07 -26.03 -0.77
CA LYS A 139 6.47 -25.58 -0.68
C LYS A 139 6.71 -24.31 -1.51
N PHE A 140 6.15 -24.23 -2.70
CA PHE A 140 6.19 -23.05 -3.56
C PHE A 140 5.57 -21.82 -2.86
N LYS A 141 4.37 -21.95 -2.30
CA LYS A 141 3.73 -20.86 -1.52
C LYS A 141 4.58 -20.42 -0.33
N ARG A 142 5.17 -21.38 0.38
CA ARG A 142 6.06 -21.08 1.50
C ARG A 142 7.30 -20.33 1.04
N ALA A 143 7.93 -20.76 -0.04
CA ALA A 143 9.10 -20.07 -0.61
C ALA A 143 8.78 -18.63 -1.01
N LEU A 144 7.62 -18.40 -1.64
CA LEU A 144 7.16 -17.05 -1.97
C LEU A 144 6.84 -16.19 -0.74
N SER A 145 6.23 -16.77 0.28
CA SER A 145 5.93 -16.03 1.52
C SER A 145 7.18 -15.68 2.34
N MET A 146 8.27 -16.40 2.16
CA MET A 146 9.58 -16.08 2.74
C MET A 146 10.37 -15.07 1.91
N SER A 147 9.90 -14.69 0.73
CA SER A 147 10.52 -13.63 -0.05
C SER A 147 10.43 -12.30 0.69
N LYS A 148 11.45 -11.44 0.51
CA LYS A 148 11.48 -10.11 1.14
C LYS A 148 10.45 -9.13 0.55
N LYS A 149 9.69 -9.54 -0.46
CA LYS A 149 8.76 -8.68 -1.20
C LYS A 149 7.31 -9.05 -0.92
N MET A 150 6.44 -8.06 -0.89
CA MET A 150 5.03 -8.25 -0.60
C MET A 150 4.30 -8.88 -1.79
N LEU A 151 3.91 -10.14 -1.63
CA LEU A 151 3.06 -10.89 -2.54
C LEU A 151 1.81 -11.35 -1.78
N ASN A 152 0.64 -11.16 -2.36
CA ASN A 152 -0.62 -11.58 -1.77
C ASN A 152 -1.37 -12.53 -2.72
N PHE A 153 -1.78 -13.68 -2.21
CA PHE A 153 -2.69 -14.58 -2.89
C PHE A 153 -4.13 -14.22 -2.53
N ASP A 154 -4.91 -13.74 -3.49
CA ASP A 154 -6.27 -13.24 -3.21
C ASP A 154 -7.33 -14.32 -3.34
N LYS A 155 -7.26 -15.11 -4.43
CA LYS A 155 -8.18 -16.19 -4.75
C LYS A 155 -7.40 -17.32 -5.39
N GLU A 156 -7.62 -18.52 -4.90
CA GLU A 156 -7.02 -19.72 -5.42
C GLU A 156 -8.10 -20.79 -5.57
N SER A 157 -8.04 -21.53 -6.65
CA SER A 157 -8.87 -22.70 -6.88
C SER A 157 -7.97 -23.88 -7.13
N ILE A 158 -8.00 -24.88 -6.26
CA ILE A 158 -7.20 -26.10 -6.37
C ILE A 158 -8.13 -27.24 -6.79
N LYS A 159 -7.81 -27.91 -7.88
CA LYS A 159 -8.57 -29.04 -8.41
C LYS A 159 -7.65 -30.22 -8.64
N VAL A 160 -8.11 -31.39 -8.34
CA VAL A 160 -7.41 -32.64 -8.74
C VAL A 160 -7.59 -32.85 -10.23
N VAL A 161 -6.52 -33.22 -10.91
CA VAL A 161 -6.56 -33.54 -12.34
C VAL A 161 -7.27 -34.87 -12.51
N ARG A 162 -8.39 -34.88 -13.24
CA ARG A 162 -9.19 -36.06 -13.47
C ARG A 162 -8.43 -37.07 -14.36
N GLY A 163 -8.44 -38.33 -13.97
CA GLY A 163 -7.77 -39.40 -14.70
C GLY A 163 -6.28 -39.55 -14.40
N ASP A 164 -5.71 -38.69 -13.52
CA ASP A 164 -4.35 -38.84 -13.06
C ASP A 164 -4.31 -39.68 -11.77
N THR A 165 -3.53 -40.76 -11.79
CA THR A 165 -3.33 -41.67 -10.65
C THR A 165 -2.24 -41.16 -9.69
N THR A 166 -1.47 -40.18 -10.09
CA THR A 166 -0.37 -39.59 -9.27
C THR A 166 -0.84 -38.55 -8.27
N GLY A 167 -2.12 -38.16 -8.31
CA GLY A 167 -2.68 -37.12 -7.46
C GLY A 167 -2.25 -35.71 -7.87
N ALA A 168 -1.98 -35.51 -9.16
CA ALA A 168 -1.66 -34.18 -9.67
C ALA A 168 -2.82 -33.20 -9.47
N ILE A 169 -2.47 -31.97 -9.16
CA ILE A 169 -3.40 -30.87 -9.00
C ILE A 169 -3.20 -29.80 -10.07
N LYS A 170 -4.28 -29.13 -10.39
CA LYS A 170 -4.29 -27.87 -11.15
C LYS A 170 -4.72 -26.74 -10.22
N VAL A 171 -3.94 -25.69 -10.19
CA VAL A 171 -4.19 -24.49 -9.38
C VAL A 171 -4.38 -23.30 -10.29
N ASP A 172 -5.53 -22.66 -10.17
CA ASP A 172 -5.86 -21.39 -10.81
C ASP A 172 -5.84 -20.27 -9.74
N GLY A 173 -5.11 -19.19 -9.95
CA GLY A 173 -5.01 -18.08 -9.02
C GLY A 173 -4.89 -16.71 -9.66
#